data_883272ea0d802deb493277a0b872228b
#
_entry.id   883272ea0d802deb493277a0b872228b
#
_cell.length_a   1.000
_cell.length_b   1.000
_cell.length_c   1.000
_cell.angle_alpha   90.00
_cell.angle_beta   90.00
_cell.angle_gamma   90.00
#
_symmetry.space_group_name_H-M   'P 1'
#
loop_
_entity.id
_entity.type
_entity.pdbx_description
1 polymer ?
#
loop_
_entity_poly.entity_id
_entity_poly.type
_entity_poly.pdbx_seq_one_letter_code
_entity_poly.pdbx_strand_id
1 'polypeptide(L)'
;MYTEVEKWIKAQGIAVSKNWLKLRMQSHPDYPSLTAVQDTLEELGIEAYACTGTKEELRKENKPFLAHLNQYGGNIVFCQSVVAAEKKVKNFDEVWSGHVMLMEKTERKTFGNAEHNALLKKEKQNFIFTTLSIGLVVGIAIILLIIDNNIIAMPFLITAITGIFISWLITQKELGISNSLSDKICSMAKHSRCEAVLNSKGAKLFNWLTWGDVGMVYFSASFLFICVNQLTNTPNYFYYYFAVAGLVFPIYSLYYQWKVIKQWCMLCIGILVLLAINAGIGAFQITGIKEPLSFSTAFWTGASVFSIISLVLLMSWQLLKSLYQRSPSALQNEIKATKLKRNPQLFNAVLDKEVLNPLNMPQAAEALRFGSSAAPYQLLIACNPYCGPCAKAHHAIEALYERYKHKIAVTIRFALNSADEVADKRTAAASHILKAAIQKPYEAVKDWYSNMDLEQFKKQHQVNACLPDREGEDVTKYIHQHIQWAKAVEITATPTVYVNGRKLPDLYNWAELVPVLDYALK
;
A
#
# COMPACT_ATOMS: atom_id res chain seq x y z
N MET A 1 12.60 -1.32 -8.97
CA MET A 1 13.27 -1.17 -7.67
C MET A 1 12.49 -1.80 -6.52
N TYR A 2 11.34 -1.27 -6.04
CA TYR A 2 10.62 -1.83 -4.88
C TYR A 2 10.28 -3.32 -5.01
N THR A 3 10.01 -3.83 -6.21
CA THR A 3 9.76 -5.26 -6.46
C THR A 3 11.00 -6.15 -6.25
N GLU A 4 12.19 -5.63 -6.51
CA GLU A 4 13.44 -6.35 -6.24
C GLU A 4 13.74 -6.37 -4.74
N VAL A 5 13.47 -5.26 -4.05
CA VAL A 5 13.57 -5.19 -2.57
C VAL A 5 12.56 -6.13 -1.91
N GLU A 6 11.32 -6.20 -2.40
CA GLU A 6 10.31 -7.15 -1.93
C GLU A 6 10.78 -8.61 -2.04
N LYS A 7 11.37 -8.97 -3.21
CA LYS A 7 11.92 -10.32 -3.43
C LYS A 7 13.06 -10.63 -2.46
N TRP A 8 13.94 -9.64 -2.22
CA TRP A 8 15.06 -9.79 -1.32
C TRP A 8 14.61 -10.01 0.13
N ILE A 9 13.66 -9.21 0.63
CA ILE A 9 13.08 -9.36 1.98
C ILE A 9 12.42 -10.75 2.12
N LYS A 10 11.63 -11.16 1.12
CA LYS A 10 10.98 -12.47 1.11
C LYS A 10 11.96 -13.64 1.07
N ALA A 11 13.08 -13.48 0.38
CA ALA A 11 14.15 -14.49 0.35
C ALA A 11 14.80 -14.72 1.73
N GLN A 12 14.71 -13.73 2.63
CA GLN A 12 15.14 -13.85 4.03
C GLN A 12 14.03 -14.44 4.95
N GLY A 13 12.90 -14.88 4.39
CA GLY A 13 11.78 -15.43 5.15
C GLY A 13 10.90 -14.39 5.85
N ILE A 14 11.07 -13.12 5.52
CA ILE A 14 10.35 -12.00 6.14
C ILE A 14 9.10 -11.68 5.32
N ALA A 15 7.94 -11.63 6.00
CA ALA A 15 6.69 -11.22 5.38
C ALA A 15 6.57 -9.69 5.34
N VAL A 16 6.41 -9.12 4.14
CA VAL A 16 6.27 -7.68 3.92
C VAL A 16 5.03 -7.37 3.08
N SER A 17 4.30 -6.32 3.45
CA SER A 17 3.20 -5.78 2.64
C SER A 17 3.77 -5.06 1.42
N LYS A 18 3.34 -5.52 0.23
CA LYS A 18 3.77 -4.94 -1.06
C LYS A 18 3.34 -3.49 -1.20
N ASN A 19 2.11 -3.16 -0.77
CA ASN A 19 1.56 -1.81 -0.88
C ASN A 19 2.26 -0.84 0.07
N TRP A 20 2.53 -1.27 1.30
CA TRP A 20 3.29 -0.48 2.26
C TRP A 20 4.70 -0.19 1.76
N LEU A 21 5.42 -1.23 1.32
CA LEU A 21 6.78 -1.08 0.80
C LEU A 21 6.82 -0.14 -0.41
N LYS A 22 5.88 -0.29 -1.34
CA LYS A 22 5.76 0.59 -2.50
C LYS A 22 5.51 2.03 -2.09
N LEU A 23 4.56 2.27 -1.17
CA LEU A 23 4.23 3.61 -0.69
C LEU A 23 5.44 4.25 -0.02
N ARG A 24 6.06 3.58 0.96
CA ARG A 24 7.18 4.13 1.73
C ARG A 24 8.40 4.40 0.88
N MET A 25 8.82 3.46 0.05
CA MET A 25 9.97 3.65 -0.84
C MET A 25 9.74 4.76 -1.87
N GLN A 26 8.61 4.74 -2.59
CA GLN A 26 8.36 5.71 -3.66
C GLN A 26 8.04 7.12 -3.16
N SER A 27 7.59 7.25 -1.91
CA SER A 27 7.39 8.55 -1.26
C SER A 27 8.65 9.09 -0.57
N HIS A 28 9.76 8.35 -0.61
CA HIS A 28 11.04 8.80 -0.10
C HIS A 28 11.59 9.94 -0.98
N PRO A 29 12.10 11.06 -0.42
CA PRO A 29 12.67 12.16 -1.21
C PRO A 29 13.76 11.69 -2.17
N ASP A 30 14.69 10.86 -1.70
CA ASP A 30 15.84 10.36 -2.47
C ASP A 30 15.53 9.11 -3.32
N TYR A 31 14.25 8.73 -3.44
CA TYR A 31 13.91 7.62 -4.34
C TYR A 31 14.14 8.00 -5.81
N PRO A 32 14.86 7.21 -6.60
CA PRO A 32 15.37 5.86 -6.36
C PRO A 32 16.84 5.85 -5.86
N SER A 33 17.11 5.44 -4.63
CA SER A 33 18.46 5.32 -4.06
C SER A 33 18.57 4.15 -3.06
N LEU A 34 19.80 3.75 -2.71
CA LEU A 34 20.04 2.77 -1.64
C LEU A 34 19.62 3.32 -0.28
N THR A 35 19.80 4.63 -0.05
CA THR A 35 19.35 5.32 1.16
C THR A 35 17.84 5.15 1.34
N ALA A 36 17.04 5.33 0.26
CA ALA A 36 15.60 5.12 0.33
C ALA A 36 15.22 3.69 0.72
N VAL A 37 16.02 2.69 0.33
CA VAL A 37 15.82 1.29 0.75
C VAL A 37 16.17 1.14 2.22
N GLN A 38 17.33 1.64 2.64
CA GLN A 38 17.82 1.52 4.00
C GLN A 38 16.86 2.14 5.01
N ASP A 39 16.43 3.37 4.78
CA ASP A 39 15.50 4.09 5.66
C ASP A 39 14.13 3.38 5.74
N THR A 40 13.65 2.87 4.60
CA THR A 40 12.40 2.10 4.58
C THR A 40 12.50 0.79 5.37
N LEU A 41 13.65 0.13 5.34
CA LEU A 41 13.89 -1.09 6.11
C LEU A 41 14.04 -0.80 7.61
N GLU A 42 14.70 0.31 7.95
CA GLU A 42 14.83 0.78 9.32
C GLU A 42 13.46 1.10 9.95
N GLU A 43 12.49 1.70 9.17
CA GLU A 43 11.11 1.89 9.62
C GLU A 43 10.41 0.55 9.98
N LEU A 44 10.86 -0.57 9.42
CA LEU A 44 10.40 -1.92 9.78
C LEU A 44 11.19 -2.55 10.93
N GLY A 45 12.28 -1.93 11.38
CA GLY A 45 13.22 -2.51 12.33
C GLY A 45 14.09 -3.61 11.73
N ILE A 46 14.36 -3.54 10.41
CA ILE A 46 15.27 -4.43 9.69
C ILE A 46 16.60 -3.71 9.52
N GLU A 47 17.65 -4.27 10.08
CA GLU A 47 19.01 -3.75 9.95
C GLU A 47 19.59 -4.15 8.60
N ALA A 48 19.83 -3.16 7.74
CA ALA A 48 20.47 -3.32 6.46
C ALA A 48 21.49 -2.22 6.24
N TYR A 49 22.61 -2.56 5.66
CA TYR A 49 23.69 -1.61 5.40
C TYR A 49 24.17 -1.69 3.96
N ALA A 50 24.46 -0.52 3.41
CA ALA A 50 25.09 -0.40 2.12
C ALA A 50 26.62 -0.40 2.29
N CYS A 51 27.30 -1.21 1.51
CA CYS A 51 28.76 -1.29 1.50
C CYS A 51 29.31 -1.41 0.08
N THR A 52 30.58 -1.07 -0.08
CA THR A 52 31.35 -1.42 -1.26
C THR A 52 32.04 -2.76 -1.02
N GLY A 53 32.03 -3.64 -2.00
CA GLY A 53 32.66 -4.95 -1.87
C GLY A 53 33.15 -5.49 -3.21
N THR A 54 34.02 -6.49 -3.13
CA THR A 54 34.48 -7.24 -4.30
C THR A 54 33.63 -8.48 -4.51
N LYS A 55 33.63 -9.03 -5.73
CA LYS A 55 32.95 -10.30 -6.02
C LYS A 55 33.45 -11.46 -5.16
N GLU A 56 34.71 -11.44 -4.81
CA GLU A 56 35.33 -12.48 -3.99
C GLU A 56 34.82 -12.47 -2.57
N GLU A 57 34.64 -11.28 -1.98
CA GLU A 57 34.06 -11.10 -0.66
C GLU A 57 32.60 -11.54 -0.64
N LEU A 58 31.80 -11.15 -1.64
CA LEU A 58 30.40 -11.57 -1.76
C LEU A 58 30.24 -13.08 -1.99
N ARG A 59 31.19 -13.74 -2.70
CA ARG A 59 31.21 -15.20 -2.86
C ARG A 59 31.53 -15.90 -1.53
N LYS A 60 32.40 -15.33 -0.69
CA LYS A 60 32.73 -15.88 0.63
C LYS A 60 31.57 -15.74 1.60
N GLU A 61 30.88 -14.61 1.59
CA GLU A 61 29.72 -14.40 2.47
C GLU A 61 28.50 -15.25 2.10
N ASN A 62 28.34 -15.56 0.82
CA ASN A 62 27.25 -16.38 0.26
C ASN A 62 25.84 -16.00 0.76
N LYS A 63 25.60 -14.69 0.97
CA LYS A 63 24.32 -14.13 1.39
C LYS A 63 23.60 -13.51 0.20
N PRO A 64 22.25 -13.52 0.18
CA PRO A 64 21.47 -12.75 -0.80
C PRO A 64 21.66 -11.25 -0.60
N PHE A 65 21.83 -10.50 -1.70
CA PHE A 65 22.12 -9.07 -1.67
C PHE A 65 21.34 -8.29 -2.72
N LEU A 66 21.28 -6.97 -2.54
CA LEU A 66 20.87 -6.03 -3.59
C LEU A 66 22.10 -5.41 -4.21
N ALA A 67 22.24 -5.51 -5.54
CA ALA A 67 23.31 -4.88 -6.29
C ALA A 67 22.82 -3.56 -6.89
N HIS A 68 23.61 -2.49 -6.75
CA HIS A 68 23.38 -1.23 -7.44
C HIS A 68 24.08 -1.24 -8.80
N LEU A 69 23.33 -0.89 -9.85
CA LEU A 69 23.81 -0.86 -11.24
C LEU A 69 23.86 0.57 -11.76
N ASN A 70 24.93 0.94 -12.46
CA ASN A 70 25.12 2.26 -13.07
C ASN A 70 24.30 2.48 -14.36
N GLN A 71 23.31 1.64 -14.64
CA GLN A 71 22.45 1.77 -15.80
C GLN A 71 21.18 2.59 -15.48
N TYR A 72 20.74 3.42 -16.43
CA TYR A 72 19.46 4.17 -16.37
C TYR A 72 19.26 5.03 -15.11
N GLY A 73 20.30 5.72 -14.64
CA GLY A 73 20.19 6.60 -13.48
C GLY A 73 20.19 5.91 -12.12
N GLY A 74 20.74 4.68 -12.08
CA GLY A 74 20.84 3.87 -10.87
C GLY A 74 19.67 2.88 -10.74
N ASN A 75 19.94 1.62 -11.00
CA ASN A 75 18.96 0.54 -10.81
C ASN A 75 19.44 -0.42 -9.72
N ILE A 76 18.51 -1.00 -8.98
CA ILE A 76 18.80 -1.96 -7.92
C ILE A 76 18.21 -3.31 -8.32
N VAL A 77 19.02 -4.36 -8.23
CA VAL A 77 18.64 -5.71 -8.61
C VAL A 77 18.93 -6.67 -7.46
N PHE A 78 17.94 -7.48 -7.14
CA PHE A 78 18.09 -8.58 -6.18
C PHE A 78 18.88 -9.73 -6.79
N CYS A 79 19.91 -10.18 -6.09
CA CYS A 79 20.78 -11.27 -6.44
C CYS A 79 20.85 -12.28 -5.29
N GLN A 80 20.64 -13.54 -5.59
CA GLN A 80 20.70 -14.62 -4.61
C GLN A 80 22.15 -15.04 -4.32
N SER A 81 23.02 -14.86 -5.33
CA SER A 81 24.47 -15.06 -5.28
C SER A 81 25.14 -14.29 -6.41
N VAL A 82 26.46 -14.18 -6.40
CA VAL A 82 27.24 -13.56 -7.48
C VAL A 82 27.00 -14.27 -8.82
N VAL A 83 26.94 -15.59 -8.81
CA VAL A 83 26.67 -16.40 -10.03
C VAL A 83 25.26 -16.10 -10.57
N ALA A 84 24.28 -15.92 -9.69
CA ALA A 84 22.93 -15.55 -10.10
C ALA A 84 22.88 -14.12 -10.66
N ALA A 85 23.69 -13.19 -10.14
CA ALA A 85 23.83 -11.84 -10.65
C ALA A 85 24.38 -11.80 -12.08
N GLU A 86 25.45 -12.54 -12.35
CA GLU A 86 26.09 -12.65 -13.66
C GLU A 86 25.16 -13.27 -14.72
N LYS A 87 24.31 -14.23 -14.33
CA LYS A 87 23.27 -14.80 -15.20
C LYS A 87 22.10 -13.87 -15.47
N LYS A 88 21.73 -13.06 -14.47
CA LYS A 88 20.54 -12.19 -14.51
C LYS A 88 20.81 -10.88 -15.25
N VAL A 89 22.00 -10.33 -15.09
CA VAL A 89 22.39 -9.03 -15.65
C VAL A 89 23.49 -9.25 -16.69
N LYS A 90 23.19 -8.89 -17.94
CA LYS A 90 24.16 -8.96 -19.03
C LYS A 90 25.31 -7.97 -18.76
N ASN A 91 26.56 -8.41 -18.92
CA ASN A 91 27.75 -7.61 -18.61
C ASN A 91 27.75 -7.05 -17.17
N PHE A 92 27.43 -7.89 -16.19
CA PHE A 92 27.33 -7.48 -14.79
C PHE A 92 28.56 -6.69 -14.30
N ASP A 93 29.78 -7.08 -14.75
CA ASP A 93 31.04 -6.45 -14.35
C ASP A 93 31.18 -4.99 -14.80
N GLU A 94 30.62 -4.66 -15.96
CA GLU A 94 30.71 -3.31 -16.53
C GLU A 94 29.63 -2.38 -15.94
N VAL A 95 28.50 -2.95 -15.55
CA VAL A 95 27.33 -2.17 -15.11
C VAL A 95 27.18 -2.10 -13.60
N TRP A 96 27.83 -2.98 -12.85
CA TRP A 96 27.80 -2.96 -11.40
C TRP A 96 28.64 -1.81 -10.84
N SER A 97 28.06 -1.02 -9.92
CA SER A 97 28.76 0.13 -9.31
C SER A 97 29.75 -0.24 -8.20
N GLY A 98 29.89 -1.51 -7.86
CA GLY A 98 30.64 -1.95 -6.68
C GLY A 98 29.88 -1.82 -5.36
N HIS A 99 28.69 -1.18 -5.36
CA HIS A 99 27.87 -1.02 -4.17
C HIS A 99 26.83 -2.14 -4.06
N VAL A 100 26.71 -2.65 -2.86
CA VAL A 100 25.71 -3.67 -2.48
C VAL A 100 25.03 -3.30 -1.17
N MET A 101 23.83 -3.83 -0.96
CA MET A 101 23.16 -3.77 0.32
C MET A 101 23.01 -5.17 0.87
N LEU A 102 23.44 -5.34 2.10
CA LEU A 102 23.36 -6.58 2.87
C LEU A 102 22.39 -6.38 4.04
N MET A 103 21.76 -7.48 4.46
CA MET A 103 20.84 -7.51 5.59
C MET A 103 21.44 -8.37 6.69
N GLU A 104 21.39 -7.88 7.91
CA GLU A 104 21.74 -8.71 9.07
C GLU A 104 20.64 -9.74 9.34
N LYS A 105 21.04 -10.91 9.84
CA LYS A 105 20.08 -11.95 10.20
C LYS A 105 19.18 -11.43 11.33
N THR A 106 17.94 -11.17 11.01
CA THR A 106 16.94 -10.77 12.00
C THR A 106 16.19 -12.01 12.47
N GLU A 107 16.28 -12.35 13.74
CA GLU A 107 15.49 -13.44 14.34
C GLU A 107 14.00 -13.08 14.49
N ARG A 108 13.66 -11.81 14.37
CA ARG A 108 12.30 -11.29 14.53
C ARG A 108 11.45 -11.55 13.28
N LYS A 109 10.44 -12.38 13.42
CA LYS A 109 9.42 -12.64 12.38
C LYS A 109 8.31 -11.59 12.31
N THR A 110 8.18 -10.72 13.31
CA THR A 110 7.13 -9.68 13.37
C THR A 110 7.77 -8.33 13.69
N PHE A 111 7.38 -7.32 12.93
CA PHE A 111 7.92 -5.97 13.06
C PHE A 111 6.93 -5.05 13.78
N GLY A 112 7.44 -4.09 14.53
CA GLY A 112 6.65 -3.20 15.40
C GLY A 112 5.80 -2.15 14.66
N ASN A 113 5.87 -2.07 13.32
CA ASN A 113 5.10 -1.08 12.57
C ASN A 113 3.62 -1.50 12.43
N ALA A 114 2.74 -0.82 13.18
CA ALA A 114 1.31 -1.14 13.24
C ALA A 114 0.61 -0.96 11.88
N GLU A 115 0.97 0.07 11.09
CA GLU A 115 0.42 0.34 9.77
C GLU A 115 0.78 -0.78 8.78
N HIS A 116 2.04 -1.17 8.75
CA HIS A 116 2.52 -2.29 7.94
C HIS A 116 1.77 -3.59 8.28
N ASN A 117 1.65 -3.89 9.57
CA ASN A 117 0.98 -5.11 10.03
C ASN A 117 -0.51 -5.14 9.68
N ALA A 118 -1.20 -3.99 9.76
CA ALA A 118 -2.59 -3.86 9.34
C ALA A 118 -2.77 -4.11 7.84
N LEU A 119 -1.90 -3.51 7.00
CA LEU A 119 -1.92 -3.72 5.55
C LEU A 119 -1.56 -5.16 5.17
N LEU A 120 -0.57 -5.76 5.82
CA LEU A 120 -0.19 -7.15 5.59
C LEU A 120 -1.34 -8.12 5.95
N LYS A 121 -2.04 -7.86 7.06
CA LYS A 121 -3.23 -8.64 7.45
C LYS A 121 -4.33 -8.51 6.40
N LYS A 122 -4.61 -7.30 5.92
CA LYS A 122 -5.60 -7.03 4.88
C LYS A 122 -5.25 -7.72 3.56
N GLU A 123 -3.99 -7.68 3.13
CA GLU A 123 -3.52 -8.38 1.93
C GLU A 123 -3.69 -9.90 2.04
N LYS A 124 -3.35 -10.48 3.20
CA LYS A 124 -3.58 -11.92 3.47
C LYS A 124 -5.06 -12.28 3.46
N GLN A 125 -5.91 -11.48 4.11
CA GLN A 125 -7.36 -11.70 4.11
C GLN A 125 -7.95 -11.64 2.70
N ASN A 126 -7.56 -10.65 1.90
CA ASN A 126 -8.00 -10.52 0.51
C ASN A 126 -7.57 -11.74 -0.32
N PHE A 127 -6.33 -12.23 -0.13
CA PHE A 127 -5.85 -13.43 -0.81
C PHE A 127 -6.68 -14.67 -0.45
N ILE A 128 -6.93 -14.90 0.84
CA ILE A 128 -7.75 -16.01 1.33
C ILE A 128 -9.16 -15.92 0.76
N PHE A 129 -9.78 -14.74 0.85
CA PHE A 129 -11.15 -14.52 0.34
C PHE A 129 -11.24 -14.79 -1.16
N THR A 130 -10.28 -14.29 -1.94
CA THR A 130 -10.23 -14.54 -3.39
C THR A 130 -10.07 -16.03 -3.70
N THR A 131 -9.18 -16.72 -2.99
CA THR A 131 -8.94 -18.16 -3.19
C THR A 131 -10.18 -18.99 -2.85
N LEU A 132 -10.85 -18.66 -1.74
CA LEU A 132 -12.10 -19.32 -1.34
C LEU A 132 -13.22 -19.06 -2.34
N SER A 133 -13.34 -17.84 -2.87
CA SER A 133 -14.35 -17.49 -3.87
C SER A 133 -14.15 -18.28 -5.17
N ILE A 134 -12.90 -18.37 -5.64
CA ILE A 134 -12.57 -19.21 -6.81
C ILE A 134 -12.88 -20.67 -6.55
N GLY A 135 -12.48 -21.19 -5.38
CA GLY A 135 -12.76 -22.57 -4.98
C GLY A 135 -14.25 -22.89 -4.92
N LEU A 136 -15.06 -21.94 -4.42
CA LEU A 136 -16.52 -22.07 -4.39
C LEU A 136 -17.13 -22.15 -5.79
N VAL A 137 -16.72 -21.24 -6.71
CA VAL A 137 -17.20 -21.22 -8.10
C VAL A 137 -16.85 -22.54 -8.82
N VAL A 138 -15.61 -23.00 -8.67
CA VAL A 138 -15.16 -24.29 -9.25
C VAL A 138 -15.91 -25.44 -8.61
N GLY A 139 -16.09 -25.43 -7.30
CA GLY A 139 -16.87 -26.47 -6.57
C GLY A 139 -18.31 -26.56 -7.04
N ILE A 140 -19.01 -25.42 -7.20
CA ILE A 140 -20.37 -25.37 -7.75
C ILE A 140 -20.40 -25.95 -9.17
N ALA A 141 -19.45 -25.57 -10.03
CA ALA A 141 -19.36 -26.10 -11.39
C ALA A 141 -19.21 -27.64 -11.39
N ILE A 142 -18.33 -28.19 -10.53
CA ILE A 142 -18.13 -29.65 -10.39
C ILE A 142 -19.40 -30.32 -9.89
N ILE A 143 -20.08 -29.76 -8.88
CA ILE A 143 -21.34 -30.32 -8.33
C ILE A 143 -22.42 -30.36 -9.41
N LEU A 144 -22.60 -29.29 -10.18
CA LEU A 144 -23.56 -29.23 -11.29
C LEU A 144 -23.27 -30.30 -12.36
N LEU A 145 -21.99 -30.55 -12.62
CA LEU A 145 -21.55 -31.59 -13.57
C LEU A 145 -21.84 -33.01 -13.09
N ILE A 146 -21.74 -33.27 -11.77
CA ILE A 146 -21.98 -34.59 -11.19
C ILE A 146 -23.49 -34.91 -11.15
N ILE A 147 -24.30 -33.87 -10.85
CA ILE A 147 -25.75 -34.08 -10.69
C ILE A 147 -26.43 -34.41 -12.02
N ASP A 148 -26.01 -33.79 -13.13
CA ASP A 148 -26.79 -33.85 -14.37
C ASP A 148 -26.22 -34.78 -15.46
N ASN A 149 -25.13 -35.51 -15.21
CA ASN A 149 -24.52 -36.50 -16.14
C ASN A 149 -24.35 -36.00 -17.61
N ASN A 150 -24.47 -34.67 -17.85
CA ASN A 150 -24.42 -34.09 -19.17
C ASN A 150 -22.95 -33.76 -19.56
N ILE A 151 -22.24 -34.79 -20.03
CA ILE A 151 -20.85 -34.73 -20.45
C ILE A 151 -20.60 -33.59 -21.51
N ILE A 152 -21.64 -33.22 -22.24
CA ILE A 152 -21.58 -32.22 -23.31
C ILE A 152 -21.37 -30.77 -22.77
N ALA A 153 -21.89 -30.48 -21.59
CA ALA A 153 -21.72 -29.16 -20.97
C ALA A 153 -20.29 -28.92 -20.39
N MET A 154 -19.60 -29.99 -20.05
CA MET A 154 -18.26 -29.98 -19.45
C MET A 154 -17.24 -29.10 -20.20
N PRO A 155 -16.99 -29.33 -21.50
CA PRO A 155 -16.00 -28.55 -22.24
C PRO A 155 -16.33 -27.06 -22.26
N PHE A 156 -17.61 -26.71 -22.39
CA PHE A 156 -18.04 -25.30 -22.37
C PHE A 156 -17.83 -24.64 -21.01
N LEU A 157 -18.04 -25.35 -19.90
CA LEU A 157 -17.77 -24.83 -18.56
C LEU A 157 -16.26 -24.62 -18.31
N ILE A 158 -15.43 -25.58 -18.75
CA ILE A 158 -13.97 -25.49 -18.65
C ILE A 158 -13.46 -24.29 -19.47
N THR A 159 -13.92 -24.13 -20.72
CA THR A 159 -13.53 -22.99 -21.56
C THR A 159 -14.03 -21.66 -21.00
N ALA A 160 -15.23 -21.62 -20.39
CA ALA A 160 -15.76 -20.43 -19.74
C ALA A 160 -14.93 -20.01 -18.54
N ILE A 161 -14.59 -20.92 -17.63
CA ILE A 161 -13.74 -20.65 -16.45
C ILE A 161 -12.35 -20.17 -16.90
N THR A 162 -11.74 -20.88 -17.85
CA THR A 162 -10.43 -20.51 -18.39
C THR A 162 -10.47 -19.15 -19.07
N GLY A 163 -11.54 -18.86 -19.83
CA GLY A 163 -11.76 -17.58 -20.50
C GLY A 163 -11.95 -16.41 -19.54
N ILE A 164 -12.70 -16.62 -18.44
CA ILE A 164 -12.82 -15.63 -17.36
C ILE A 164 -11.44 -15.30 -16.79
N PHE A 165 -10.63 -16.33 -16.50
CA PHE A 165 -9.29 -16.14 -15.94
C PHE A 165 -8.37 -15.37 -16.90
N ILE A 166 -8.33 -15.74 -18.18
CA ILE A 166 -7.51 -15.03 -19.17
C ILE A 166 -7.99 -13.58 -19.37
N SER A 167 -9.32 -13.35 -19.46
CA SER A 167 -9.90 -12.02 -19.59
C SER A 167 -9.58 -11.14 -18.38
N TRP A 168 -9.54 -11.70 -17.19
CA TRP A 168 -9.11 -11.00 -15.98
C TRP A 168 -7.62 -10.59 -16.05
N LEU A 169 -6.73 -11.47 -16.53
CA LEU A 169 -5.31 -11.14 -16.76
C LEU A 169 -5.16 -10.03 -17.80
N ILE A 170 -5.95 -10.05 -18.88
CA ILE A 170 -5.99 -8.99 -19.90
C ILE A 170 -6.38 -7.67 -19.26
N THR A 171 -7.48 -7.64 -18.50
CA THR A 171 -7.93 -6.43 -17.81
C THR A 171 -6.90 -5.88 -16.85
N GLN A 172 -6.20 -6.72 -16.09
CA GLN A 172 -5.10 -6.25 -15.23
C GLN A 172 -4.00 -5.55 -16.05
N LYS A 173 -3.62 -6.11 -17.20
CA LYS A 173 -2.63 -5.50 -18.10
C LYS A 173 -3.12 -4.19 -18.71
N GLU A 174 -4.38 -4.09 -19.13
CA GLU A 174 -5.00 -2.84 -19.59
C GLU A 174 -5.00 -1.75 -18.53
N LEU A 175 -5.12 -2.13 -17.24
CA LEU A 175 -5.08 -1.22 -16.09
C LEU A 175 -3.65 -0.89 -15.62
N GLY A 176 -2.63 -1.39 -16.30
CA GLY A 176 -1.22 -1.17 -15.92
C GLY A 176 -0.80 -1.89 -14.63
N ILE A 177 -1.54 -2.91 -14.21
CA ILE A 177 -1.22 -3.68 -13.01
C ILE A 177 -0.28 -4.81 -13.38
N SER A 178 0.94 -4.77 -12.83
CA SER A 178 1.92 -5.84 -13.04
C SER A 178 1.53 -7.12 -12.28
N ASN A 179 1.39 -8.22 -13.01
CA ASN A 179 1.16 -9.55 -12.46
C ASN A 179 2.24 -10.50 -13.02
N SER A 180 2.94 -11.20 -12.12
CA SER A 180 4.04 -12.09 -12.51
C SER A 180 3.62 -13.20 -13.49
N LEU A 181 2.37 -13.67 -13.41
CA LEU A 181 1.84 -14.67 -14.34
C LEU A 181 1.60 -14.08 -15.73
N SER A 182 0.94 -12.90 -15.82
CA SER A 182 0.71 -12.24 -17.10
C SER A 182 2.03 -11.83 -17.76
N ASP A 183 3.03 -11.40 -16.99
CA ASP A 183 4.36 -11.06 -17.49
C ASP A 183 5.10 -12.27 -18.05
N LYS A 184 5.03 -13.42 -17.37
CA LYS A 184 5.60 -14.68 -17.86
C LYS A 184 4.95 -15.13 -19.15
N ILE A 185 3.61 -15.12 -19.23
CA ILE A 185 2.87 -15.53 -20.44
C ILE A 185 3.21 -14.59 -21.60
N CYS A 186 3.21 -13.28 -21.36
CA CYS A 186 3.54 -12.30 -22.39
C CYS A 186 4.99 -12.37 -22.86
N SER A 187 5.92 -12.89 -22.07
CA SER A 187 7.35 -13.06 -22.43
C SER A 187 7.68 -14.39 -23.10
N MET A 188 6.73 -15.31 -23.25
CA MET A 188 7.00 -16.65 -23.83
C MET A 188 7.40 -16.61 -25.30
N ALA A 189 7.01 -15.60 -26.08
CA ALA A 189 7.35 -15.47 -27.48
C ALA A 189 8.28 -14.29 -27.76
N LYS A 190 9.32 -14.48 -28.59
CA LYS A 190 10.34 -13.46 -28.91
C LYS A 190 9.79 -12.15 -29.51
N HIS A 191 8.61 -12.16 -30.13
CA HIS A 191 7.96 -11.00 -30.73
C HIS A 191 6.63 -10.63 -30.05
N SER A 192 6.42 -11.05 -28.80
CA SER A 192 5.20 -10.75 -28.05
C SER A 192 5.36 -9.46 -27.26
N ARG A 193 4.48 -8.47 -27.55
CA ARG A 193 4.30 -7.24 -26.77
C ARG A 193 2.84 -7.02 -26.48
N CYS A 194 2.34 -7.72 -25.45
CA CYS A 194 0.93 -7.63 -25.07
C CYS A 194 0.46 -6.17 -24.86
N GLU A 195 1.29 -5.33 -24.25
CA GLU A 195 0.95 -3.93 -23.97
C GLU A 195 0.71 -3.11 -25.25
N ALA A 196 1.50 -3.35 -26.31
CA ALA A 196 1.31 -2.64 -27.57
C ALA A 196 -0.02 -3.00 -28.26
N VAL A 197 -0.44 -4.27 -28.14
CA VAL A 197 -1.72 -4.73 -28.69
C VAL A 197 -2.89 -4.22 -27.84
N LEU A 198 -2.82 -4.38 -26.51
CA LEU A 198 -3.90 -4.01 -25.60
C LEU A 198 -4.14 -2.50 -25.51
N ASN A 199 -3.10 -1.67 -25.69
CA ASN A 199 -3.21 -0.21 -25.69
C ASN A 199 -3.51 0.39 -27.08
N SER A 200 -3.64 -0.43 -28.13
CA SER A 200 -3.93 0.03 -29.48
C SER A 200 -5.38 0.51 -29.63
N LYS A 201 -5.62 1.33 -30.68
CA LYS A 201 -6.99 1.80 -31.00
C LYS A 201 -7.95 0.64 -31.30
N GLY A 202 -7.48 -0.45 -31.93
CA GLY A 202 -8.29 -1.63 -32.24
C GLY A 202 -8.56 -2.55 -31.06
N ALA A 203 -7.91 -2.35 -29.91
CA ALA A 203 -8.25 -3.05 -28.68
C ALA A 203 -9.51 -2.50 -27.99
N LYS A 204 -10.03 -1.36 -28.45
CA LYS A 204 -11.23 -0.73 -27.90
C LYS A 204 -12.38 -0.82 -28.91
N LEU A 205 -13.51 -1.36 -28.46
CA LEU A 205 -14.73 -1.35 -29.23
C LEU A 205 -15.40 0.04 -29.21
N PHE A 206 -15.41 0.63 -27.98
CA PHE A 206 -15.79 2.01 -27.73
C PHE A 206 -14.78 2.63 -26.76
N ASN A 207 -14.79 3.95 -26.59
CA ASN A 207 -13.87 4.62 -25.66
C ASN A 207 -13.94 4.10 -24.21
N TRP A 208 -15.09 3.55 -23.81
CA TRP A 208 -15.36 3.02 -22.48
C TRP A 208 -15.35 1.48 -22.40
N LEU A 209 -15.34 0.76 -23.53
CA LEU A 209 -15.45 -0.70 -23.59
C LEU A 209 -14.28 -1.29 -24.38
N THR A 210 -13.49 -2.13 -23.74
CA THR A 210 -12.38 -2.86 -24.35
C THR A 210 -12.78 -4.29 -24.74
N TRP A 211 -12.01 -4.92 -25.64
CA TRP A 211 -12.21 -6.35 -25.96
C TRP A 211 -11.96 -7.26 -24.77
N GLY A 212 -11.10 -6.84 -23.80
CA GLY A 212 -10.95 -7.53 -22.53
C GLY A 212 -12.24 -7.56 -21.71
N ASP A 213 -12.99 -6.44 -21.69
CA ASP A 213 -14.29 -6.36 -21.02
C ASP A 213 -15.33 -7.26 -21.70
N VAL A 214 -15.36 -7.24 -23.05
CA VAL A 214 -16.25 -8.11 -23.82
C VAL A 214 -15.97 -9.58 -23.55
N GLY A 215 -14.69 -9.97 -23.52
CA GLY A 215 -14.28 -11.33 -23.16
C GLY A 215 -14.73 -11.72 -21.74
N MET A 216 -14.55 -10.83 -20.76
CA MET A 216 -15.00 -11.06 -19.39
C MET A 216 -16.50 -11.31 -19.31
N VAL A 217 -17.30 -10.46 -19.96
CA VAL A 217 -18.77 -10.59 -20.00
C VAL A 217 -19.19 -11.86 -20.75
N TYR A 218 -18.59 -12.14 -21.92
CA TYR A 218 -18.90 -13.31 -22.74
C TYR A 218 -18.71 -14.62 -21.96
N PHE A 219 -17.52 -14.82 -21.38
CA PHE A 219 -17.24 -16.08 -20.67
C PHE A 219 -18.01 -16.20 -19.36
N SER A 220 -18.22 -15.10 -18.64
CA SER A 220 -19.06 -15.11 -17.42
C SER A 220 -20.53 -15.38 -17.74
N ALA A 221 -21.06 -14.77 -18.80
CA ALA A 221 -22.44 -15.03 -19.25
C ALA A 221 -22.61 -16.45 -19.75
N SER A 222 -21.63 -16.99 -20.50
CA SER A 222 -21.62 -18.38 -20.95
C SER A 222 -21.64 -19.35 -19.76
N PHE A 223 -20.81 -19.10 -18.75
CA PHE A 223 -20.79 -19.91 -17.53
C PHE A 223 -22.17 -19.93 -16.84
N LEU A 224 -22.72 -18.75 -16.56
CA LEU A 224 -24.01 -18.65 -15.86
C LEU A 224 -25.16 -19.23 -16.69
N PHE A 225 -25.16 -18.97 -17.99
CA PHE A 225 -26.20 -19.48 -18.88
C PHE A 225 -26.23 -21.02 -18.91
N ILE A 226 -25.07 -21.64 -19.03
CA ILE A 226 -24.95 -23.11 -19.02
C ILE A 226 -25.40 -23.66 -17.67
N CYS A 227 -24.99 -23.03 -16.55
CA CYS A 227 -25.44 -23.46 -15.22
C CYS A 227 -26.96 -23.37 -15.06
N VAL A 228 -27.57 -22.26 -15.52
CA VAL A 228 -29.04 -22.10 -15.46
C VAL A 228 -29.75 -23.16 -16.31
N ASN A 229 -29.29 -23.41 -17.53
CA ASN A 229 -29.88 -24.41 -18.41
C ASN A 229 -29.75 -25.84 -17.85
N GLN A 230 -28.65 -26.14 -17.17
CA GLN A 230 -28.49 -27.42 -16.47
C GLN A 230 -29.52 -27.58 -15.34
N LEU A 231 -29.69 -26.55 -14.52
CA LEU A 231 -30.66 -26.55 -13.42
C LEU A 231 -32.12 -26.65 -13.88
N THR A 232 -32.43 -26.09 -15.05
CA THR A 232 -33.80 -26.07 -15.59
C THR A 232 -34.06 -27.17 -16.62
N ASN A 233 -33.07 -28.03 -16.90
CA ASN A 233 -33.14 -29.08 -17.95
C ASN A 233 -33.54 -28.49 -19.33
N THR A 234 -33.12 -27.25 -19.65
CA THR A 234 -33.42 -26.62 -20.91
C THR A 234 -32.30 -26.85 -21.93
N PRO A 235 -32.63 -27.10 -23.21
CA PRO A 235 -31.62 -27.34 -24.24
C PRO A 235 -30.80 -26.09 -24.55
N ASN A 236 -29.50 -26.27 -24.79
CA ASN A 236 -28.53 -25.19 -25.07
C ASN A 236 -28.50 -24.78 -26.57
N TYR A 237 -29.58 -24.96 -27.34
CA TYR A 237 -29.59 -24.72 -28.80
C TYR A 237 -29.09 -23.30 -29.19
N PHE A 238 -29.61 -22.26 -28.54
CA PHE A 238 -29.13 -20.89 -28.79
C PHE A 238 -27.62 -20.76 -28.62
N TYR A 239 -27.09 -21.34 -27.55
CA TYR A 239 -25.68 -21.21 -27.22
C TYR A 239 -24.75 -21.88 -28.24
N TYR A 240 -25.15 -23.00 -28.83
CA TYR A 240 -24.37 -23.67 -29.87
C TYR A 240 -24.20 -22.79 -31.10
N TYR A 241 -25.29 -22.17 -31.59
CA TYR A 241 -25.22 -21.21 -32.72
C TYR A 241 -24.44 -19.97 -32.38
N PHE A 242 -24.61 -19.45 -31.16
CA PHE A 242 -23.89 -18.29 -30.66
C PHE A 242 -22.37 -18.55 -30.55
N ALA A 243 -21.97 -19.74 -30.11
CA ALA A 243 -20.56 -20.14 -30.05
C ALA A 243 -19.91 -20.18 -31.44
N VAL A 244 -20.63 -20.71 -32.46
CA VAL A 244 -20.17 -20.71 -33.87
C VAL A 244 -20.06 -19.29 -34.44
N ALA A 245 -21.06 -18.46 -34.18
CA ALA A 245 -21.05 -17.04 -34.61
C ALA A 245 -19.88 -16.28 -33.95
N GLY A 246 -19.43 -16.69 -32.78
CA GLY A 246 -18.27 -16.13 -32.10
C GLY A 246 -16.94 -16.22 -32.85
N LEU A 247 -16.83 -17.05 -33.91
CA LEU A 247 -15.64 -17.16 -34.77
C LEU A 247 -15.32 -15.89 -35.57
N VAL A 248 -16.24 -14.96 -35.71
CA VAL A 248 -16.00 -13.67 -36.37
C VAL A 248 -14.91 -12.88 -35.64
N PHE A 249 -14.89 -12.94 -34.31
CA PHE A 249 -13.89 -12.21 -33.52
C PHE A 249 -12.46 -12.75 -33.68
N PRO A 250 -12.17 -14.06 -33.61
CA PRO A 250 -10.85 -14.62 -33.95
C PRO A 250 -10.32 -14.16 -35.31
N ILE A 251 -11.14 -14.16 -36.35
CA ILE A 251 -10.71 -13.73 -37.68
C ILE A 251 -10.27 -12.27 -37.66
N TYR A 252 -11.10 -11.38 -37.08
CA TYR A 252 -10.76 -9.97 -36.92
C TYR A 252 -9.48 -9.76 -36.10
N SER A 253 -9.37 -10.39 -34.95
CA SER A 253 -8.26 -10.20 -34.04
C SER A 253 -6.93 -10.69 -34.61
N LEU A 254 -6.91 -11.86 -35.30
CA LEU A 254 -5.72 -12.37 -35.98
C LEU A 254 -5.29 -11.44 -37.12
N TYR A 255 -6.24 -10.98 -37.96
CA TYR A 255 -5.94 -10.03 -39.01
C TYR A 255 -5.32 -8.75 -38.44
N TYR A 256 -5.91 -8.20 -37.39
CA TYR A 256 -5.44 -6.95 -36.76
C TYR A 256 -4.03 -7.09 -36.15
N GLN A 257 -3.76 -8.17 -35.44
CA GLN A 257 -2.44 -8.44 -34.86
C GLN A 257 -1.37 -8.68 -35.95
N TRP A 258 -1.71 -9.39 -37.01
CA TRP A 258 -0.77 -9.73 -38.09
C TRP A 258 -0.48 -8.57 -39.02
N LYS A 259 -1.54 -7.91 -39.54
CA LYS A 259 -1.39 -6.90 -40.61
C LYS A 259 -1.23 -5.47 -40.10
N VAL A 260 -1.92 -5.11 -39.01
CA VAL A 260 -1.99 -3.72 -38.54
C VAL A 260 -0.91 -3.44 -37.51
N ILE A 261 -0.86 -4.20 -36.42
CA ILE A 261 0.11 -3.95 -35.32
C ILE A 261 1.44 -4.67 -35.58
N LYS A 262 1.42 -5.78 -36.30
CA LYS A 262 2.59 -6.65 -36.55
C LYS A 262 3.24 -7.15 -35.26
N GLN A 263 2.46 -7.35 -34.22
CA GLN A 263 2.86 -7.86 -32.91
C GLN A 263 1.79 -8.80 -32.37
N TRP A 264 2.23 -9.82 -31.65
CA TRP A 264 1.36 -10.84 -31.09
C TRP A 264 1.09 -10.61 -29.61
N CYS A 265 -0.15 -10.85 -29.18
CA CYS A 265 -0.54 -10.88 -27.79
C CYS A 265 -0.89 -12.31 -27.38
N MET A 266 -0.03 -12.94 -26.56
CA MET A 266 -0.22 -14.35 -26.16
C MET A 266 -1.52 -14.56 -25.36
N LEU A 267 -1.91 -13.61 -24.52
CA LEU A 267 -3.19 -13.65 -23.79
C LEU A 267 -4.39 -13.57 -24.75
N CYS A 268 -4.29 -12.71 -25.78
CA CYS A 268 -5.34 -12.60 -26.79
C CYS A 268 -5.45 -13.91 -27.59
N ILE A 269 -4.32 -14.50 -28.00
CA ILE A 269 -4.30 -15.80 -28.69
C ILE A 269 -4.98 -16.88 -27.84
N GLY A 270 -4.73 -16.90 -26.52
CA GLY A 270 -5.44 -17.80 -25.61
C GLY A 270 -6.96 -17.69 -25.70
N ILE A 271 -7.50 -16.48 -25.73
CA ILE A 271 -8.95 -16.23 -25.93
C ILE A 271 -9.41 -16.77 -27.29
N LEU A 272 -8.65 -16.52 -28.37
CA LEU A 272 -9.01 -16.97 -29.71
C LEU A 272 -9.07 -18.50 -29.80
N VAL A 273 -8.15 -19.21 -29.15
CA VAL A 273 -8.15 -20.68 -29.08
C VAL A 273 -9.40 -21.18 -28.32
N LEU A 274 -9.77 -20.55 -27.20
CA LEU A 274 -10.98 -20.95 -26.45
C LEU A 274 -12.25 -20.71 -27.27
N LEU A 275 -12.34 -19.60 -28.01
CA LEU A 275 -13.47 -19.36 -28.90
C LEU A 275 -13.54 -20.38 -30.05
N ALA A 276 -12.42 -20.76 -30.63
CA ALA A 276 -12.36 -21.78 -31.66
C ALA A 276 -12.80 -23.16 -31.13
N ILE A 277 -12.38 -23.52 -29.92
CA ILE A 277 -12.82 -24.74 -29.22
C ILE A 277 -14.34 -24.72 -29.02
N ASN A 278 -14.88 -23.64 -28.46
CA ASN A 278 -16.33 -23.48 -28.25
C ASN A 278 -17.11 -23.59 -29.55
N ALA A 279 -16.63 -22.96 -30.60
CA ALA A 279 -17.27 -23.03 -31.92
C ALA A 279 -17.22 -24.45 -32.53
N GLY A 280 -16.11 -25.17 -32.37
CA GLY A 280 -15.98 -26.56 -32.82
C GLY A 280 -16.97 -27.49 -32.09
N ILE A 281 -17.07 -27.35 -30.77
CA ILE A 281 -18.05 -28.12 -29.97
C ILE A 281 -19.48 -27.73 -30.35
N GLY A 282 -19.77 -26.43 -30.50
CA GLY A 282 -21.08 -25.95 -30.93
C GLY A 282 -21.48 -26.49 -32.30
N ALA A 283 -20.58 -26.42 -33.29
CA ALA A 283 -20.81 -26.99 -34.62
C ALA A 283 -21.10 -28.50 -34.59
N PHE A 284 -20.34 -29.25 -33.80
CA PHE A 284 -20.56 -30.67 -33.60
C PHE A 284 -21.96 -30.94 -33.01
N GLN A 285 -22.40 -30.17 -32.03
CA GLN A 285 -23.72 -30.30 -31.43
C GLN A 285 -24.85 -29.97 -32.40
N ILE A 286 -24.66 -28.96 -33.25
CA ILE A 286 -25.64 -28.56 -34.29
C ILE A 286 -25.88 -29.71 -35.28
N THR A 287 -24.83 -30.46 -35.67
CA THR A 287 -24.99 -31.59 -36.61
C THR A 287 -25.85 -32.72 -36.06
N GLY A 288 -25.93 -32.82 -34.72
CA GLY A 288 -26.80 -33.81 -34.02
C GLY A 288 -28.27 -33.39 -33.90
N ILE A 289 -28.62 -32.15 -34.22
CA ILE A 289 -29.97 -31.62 -34.12
C ILE A 289 -30.75 -32.03 -35.39
N LYS A 290 -31.74 -32.93 -35.21
CA LYS A 290 -32.57 -33.44 -36.34
C LYS A 290 -33.62 -32.46 -36.82
N GLU A 291 -33.93 -31.42 -36.06
CA GLU A 291 -34.89 -30.41 -36.43
C GLU A 291 -34.23 -29.26 -37.21
N PRO A 292 -34.78 -28.81 -38.36
CA PRO A 292 -34.27 -27.65 -39.03
C PRO A 292 -34.35 -26.44 -38.11
N LEU A 293 -33.51 -25.43 -38.37
CA LEU A 293 -33.43 -24.14 -37.67
C LEU A 293 -34.79 -23.41 -37.67
N SER A 294 -35.80 -24.05 -37.11
CA SER A 294 -37.01 -23.33 -36.75
C SER A 294 -36.64 -22.51 -35.53
N PHE A 295 -36.76 -21.20 -35.63
CA PHE A 295 -36.67 -20.28 -34.51
C PHE A 295 -37.72 -20.63 -33.48
N SER A 296 -37.50 -21.79 -32.81
CA SER A 296 -38.38 -22.32 -31.77
C SER A 296 -38.46 -21.34 -30.60
N THR A 297 -39.54 -21.37 -29.89
CA THR A 297 -39.68 -20.57 -28.65
C THR A 297 -38.48 -20.80 -27.69
N ALA A 298 -37.95 -22.03 -27.67
CA ALA A 298 -36.75 -22.36 -26.87
C ALA A 298 -35.48 -21.62 -27.32
N PHE A 299 -35.30 -21.37 -28.63
CA PHE A 299 -34.19 -20.55 -29.13
C PHE A 299 -34.31 -19.09 -28.68
N TRP A 300 -35.46 -18.47 -28.82
CA TRP A 300 -35.71 -17.09 -28.46
C TRP A 300 -35.66 -16.85 -26.94
N THR A 301 -36.18 -17.80 -26.16
CA THR A 301 -36.07 -17.75 -24.68
C THR A 301 -34.62 -17.86 -24.26
N GLY A 302 -33.81 -18.75 -24.86
CA GLY A 302 -32.38 -18.84 -24.63
C GLY A 302 -31.64 -17.56 -24.98
N ALA A 303 -31.95 -16.96 -26.15
CA ALA A 303 -31.38 -15.68 -26.57
C ALA A 303 -31.70 -14.54 -25.60
N SER A 304 -32.94 -14.47 -25.14
CA SER A 304 -33.39 -13.43 -24.18
C SER A 304 -32.70 -13.59 -22.83
N VAL A 305 -32.65 -14.79 -22.29
CA VAL A 305 -31.99 -15.09 -21.01
C VAL A 305 -30.50 -14.77 -21.08
N PHE A 306 -29.81 -15.21 -22.15
CA PHE A 306 -28.39 -14.91 -22.33
C PHE A 306 -28.13 -13.39 -22.45
N SER A 307 -29.00 -12.68 -23.17
CA SER A 307 -28.89 -11.22 -23.33
C SER A 307 -29.09 -10.48 -22.01
N ILE A 308 -30.06 -10.87 -21.21
CA ILE A 308 -30.31 -10.29 -19.88
C ILE A 308 -29.11 -10.55 -18.96
N ILE A 309 -28.61 -11.79 -18.88
CA ILE A 309 -27.42 -12.14 -18.09
C ILE A 309 -26.22 -11.29 -18.55
N SER A 310 -25.99 -11.19 -19.85
CA SER A 310 -24.87 -10.42 -20.42
C SER A 310 -24.98 -8.94 -20.07
N LEU A 311 -26.17 -8.34 -20.15
CA LEU A 311 -26.40 -6.93 -19.82
C LEU A 311 -26.16 -6.64 -18.34
N VAL A 312 -26.70 -7.47 -17.45
CA VAL A 312 -26.48 -7.34 -15.99
C VAL A 312 -25.00 -7.48 -15.66
N LEU A 313 -24.32 -8.48 -16.25
CA LEU A 313 -22.89 -8.67 -16.05
C LEU A 313 -22.06 -7.50 -16.59
N LEU A 314 -22.42 -6.95 -17.76
CA LEU A 314 -21.74 -5.79 -18.33
C LEU A 314 -21.84 -4.58 -17.40
N MET A 315 -23.03 -4.27 -16.90
CA MET A 315 -23.23 -3.15 -15.97
C MET A 315 -22.45 -3.36 -14.67
N SER A 316 -22.55 -4.55 -14.09
CA SER A 316 -21.83 -4.91 -12.85
C SER A 316 -20.31 -4.86 -13.05
N TRP A 317 -19.82 -5.37 -14.19
CA TRP A 317 -18.41 -5.33 -14.54
C TRP A 317 -17.86 -3.92 -14.69
N GLN A 318 -18.58 -3.04 -15.40
CA GLN A 318 -18.17 -1.64 -15.58
C GLN A 318 -18.12 -0.90 -14.23
N LEU A 319 -19.08 -1.16 -13.35
CA LEU A 319 -19.05 -0.60 -11.98
C LEU A 319 -17.82 -1.10 -11.20
N LEU A 320 -17.58 -2.41 -11.18
CA LEU A 320 -16.42 -3.00 -10.51
C LEU A 320 -15.10 -2.48 -11.10
N LYS A 321 -15.00 -2.40 -12.43
CA LYS A 321 -13.81 -1.88 -13.11
C LYS A 321 -13.55 -0.42 -12.75
N SER A 322 -14.58 0.41 -12.65
CA SER A 322 -14.45 1.81 -12.27
C SER A 322 -13.93 1.98 -10.83
N LEU A 323 -14.41 1.15 -9.91
CA LEU A 323 -13.92 1.12 -8.52
C LEU A 323 -12.46 0.62 -8.45
N TYR A 324 -12.13 -0.38 -9.24
CA TYR A 324 -10.78 -0.94 -9.31
C TYR A 324 -9.77 0.03 -9.94
N GLN A 325 -10.16 0.82 -10.94
CA GLN A 325 -9.32 1.85 -11.57
C GLN A 325 -8.98 3.01 -10.64
N ARG A 326 -9.85 3.35 -9.69
CA ARG A 326 -9.60 4.41 -8.71
C ARG A 326 -8.49 4.05 -7.72
N SER A 327 -8.33 2.78 -7.40
CA SER A 327 -7.36 2.32 -6.40
C SER A 327 -5.88 2.56 -6.77
N PRO A 328 -5.38 2.23 -7.98
CA PRO A 328 -3.99 2.52 -8.38
C PRO A 328 -3.70 4.01 -8.50
N SER A 329 -4.64 4.81 -9.01
CA SER A 329 -4.48 6.26 -9.13
C SER A 329 -4.49 6.94 -7.76
N ALA A 330 -5.32 6.46 -6.82
CA ALA A 330 -5.32 6.93 -5.44
C ALA A 330 -3.96 6.70 -4.77
N LEU A 331 -3.40 5.48 -4.89
CA LEU A 331 -2.07 5.17 -4.35
C LEU A 331 -0.96 6.03 -4.99
N GLN A 332 -1.00 6.24 -6.31
CA GLN A 332 -0.03 7.11 -6.99
C GLN A 332 -0.14 8.57 -6.54
N ASN A 333 -1.36 9.07 -6.35
CA ASN A 333 -1.58 10.42 -5.83
C ASN A 333 -1.12 10.54 -4.38
N GLU A 334 -1.37 9.53 -3.56
CA GLU A 334 -0.87 9.44 -2.18
C GLU A 334 0.67 9.44 -2.14
N ILE A 335 1.34 8.65 -3.00
CA ILE A 335 2.79 8.64 -3.12
C ILE A 335 3.32 10.04 -3.48
N LYS A 336 2.72 10.69 -4.49
CA LYS A 336 3.14 12.05 -4.90
C LYS A 336 2.93 13.07 -3.79
N ALA A 337 1.76 13.05 -3.15
CA ALA A 337 1.45 13.96 -2.04
C ALA A 337 2.39 13.73 -0.85
N THR A 338 2.63 12.48 -0.47
CA THR A 338 3.55 12.13 0.62
C THR A 338 4.99 12.52 0.29
N LYS A 339 5.44 12.30 -0.96
CA LYS A 339 6.78 12.71 -1.40
C LYS A 339 6.97 14.23 -1.31
N LEU A 340 5.96 15.00 -1.72
CA LEU A 340 5.99 16.46 -1.60
C LEU A 340 6.02 16.90 -0.14
N LYS A 341 5.15 16.32 0.70
CA LYS A 341 5.11 16.63 2.13
C LYS A 341 6.41 16.28 2.87
N ARG A 342 7.12 15.25 2.46
CA ARG A 342 8.40 14.84 3.06
C ARG A 342 9.60 15.70 2.63
N ASN A 343 9.40 16.63 1.70
CA ASN A 343 10.48 17.54 1.26
C ASN A 343 10.70 18.64 2.31
N PRO A 344 11.89 18.73 2.96
CA PRO A 344 12.17 19.72 3.99
C PRO A 344 12.10 21.17 3.47
N GLN A 345 12.50 21.40 2.22
CA GLN A 345 12.47 22.74 1.62
C GLN A 345 11.03 23.24 1.46
N LEU A 346 10.12 22.36 1.01
CA LEU A 346 8.70 22.68 0.91
C LEU A 346 8.10 22.90 2.30
N PHE A 347 8.43 22.03 3.26
CA PHE A 347 7.98 22.20 4.64
C PHE A 347 8.37 23.55 5.21
N ASN A 348 9.65 23.93 5.13
CA ASN A 348 10.14 25.21 5.62
C ASN A 348 9.48 26.40 4.90
N ALA A 349 9.31 26.31 3.57
CA ALA A 349 8.63 27.37 2.80
C ALA A 349 7.17 27.56 3.17
N VAL A 350 6.46 26.48 3.55
CA VAL A 350 5.07 26.57 4.04
C VAL A 350 5.04 27.05 5.48
N LEU A 351 5.94 26.55 6.33
CA LEU A 351 6.06 26.97 7.72
C LEU A 351 6.37 28.48 7.84
N ASP A 352 7.21 29.02 6.95
CA ASP A 352 7.59 30.44 6.97
C ASP A 352 6.44 31.39 6.64
N LYS A 353 5.35 30.89 6.05
CA LYS A 353 4.12 31.67 5.83
C LYS A 353 3.23 31.74 7.07
N GLU A 354 3.40 30.83 8.02
CA GLU A 354 2.63 30.85 9.27
C GLU A 354 3.07 32.02 10.16
N VAL A 355 2.09 32.56 10.89
CA VAL A 355 2.33 33.70 11.79
C VAL A 355 3.26 33.27 12.92
N LEU A 356 4.25 34.09 13.22
CA LEU A 356 5.13 33.88 14.34
C LEU A 356 4.34 34.20 15.62
N ASN A 357 4.01 33.18 16.39
CA ASN A 357 3.38 33.39 17.68
C ASN A 357 4.44 33.87 18.69
N PRO A 358 4.24 34.99 19.38
CA PRO A 358 5.14 35.44 20.41
C PRO A 358 5.15 34.40 21.53
N LEU A 359 6.16 33.56 21.52
CA LEU A 359 6.38 32.52 22.55
C LEU A 359 6.99 33.10 23.83
N ASN A 360 6.97 34.43 24.00
CA ASN A 360 7.51 35.14 25.15
C ASN A 360 6.71 34.79 26.42
N MET A 361 6.99 33.61 26.96
CA MET A 361 6.69 33.30 28.34
C MET A 361 7.93 33.48 29.20
N PRO A 362 7.79 33.89 30.47
CA PRO A 362 8.91 33.92 31.42
C PRO A 362 9.60 32.55 31.44
N GLN A 363 10.93 32.57 31.53
CA GLN A 363 11.79 31.36 31.53
C GLN A 363 11.34 30.28 32.55
N ALA A 364 10.68 30.67 33.61
CA ALA A 364 10.14 29.81 34.64
C ALA A 364 9.05 28.83 34.16
N ALA A 365 8.30 29.15 33.09
CA ALA A 365 7.32 28.23 32.51
C ALA A 365 7.94 27.13 31.62
N GLU A 366 9.25 27.13 31.43
CA GLU A 366 9.99 26.16 30.61
C GLU A 366 10.50 24.94 31.42
N ALA A 367 9.90 24.66 32.59
CA ALA A 367 10.26 23.48 33.38
C ALA A 367 10.15 22.16 32.58
N LEU A 368 9.26 22.10 31.59
CA LEU A 368 9.10 20.97 30.69
C LEU A 368 9.84 21.17 29.37
N ARG A 369 11.09 21.62 29.43
CA ARG A 369 11.96 21.76 28.27
C ARG A 369 13.16 20.82 28.36
N PHE A 370 13.45 20.14 27.26
CA PHE A 370 14.65 19.32 27.09
C PHE A 370 15.25 19.52 25.70
N GLY A 371 16.56 19.30 25.59
CA GLY A 371 17.35 19.63 24.41
C GLY A 371 18.03 20.98 24.48
N SER A 372 18.90 21.29 23.52
CA SER A 372 19.69 22.52 23.47
C SER A 372 18.84 23.73 23.07
N SER A 373 19.04 24.86 23.75
CA SER A 373 18.43 26.13 23.35
C SER A 373 18.94 26.63 21.97
N ALA A 374 20.12 26.17 21.56
CA ALA A 374 20.70 26.46 20.25
C ALA A 374 20.31 25.44 19.16
N ALA A 375 19.46 24.48 19.45
CA ALA A 375 19.02 23.49 18.46
C ALA A 375 18.29 24.17 17.28
N PRO A 376 18.56 23.77 16.03
CA PRO A 376 17.95 24.39 14.85
C PRO A 376 16.43 24.19 14.78
N TYR A 377 15.91 23.15 15.42
CA TYR A 377 14.47 22.92 15.52
C TYR A 377 14.00 22.97 16.98
N GLN A 378 13.20 23.98 17.26
CA GLN A 378 12.55 24.21 18.56
C GLN A 378 11.09 23.78 18.44
N LEU A 379 10.74 22.62 19.02
CA LEU A 379 9.38 22.13 19.03
C LEU A 379 8.68 22.58 20.31
N LEU A 380 7.49 23.15 20.20
CA LEU A 380 6.62 23.38 21.32
C LEU A 380 5.31 22.63 21.10
N ILE A 381 4.88 21.85 22.11
CA ILE A 381 3.74 20.98 22.03
C ILE A 381 2.75 21.38 23.11
N ALA A 382 1.56 21.86 22.71
CA ALA A 382 0.44 22.05 23.60
C ALA A 382 -0.26 20.72 23.83
N CYS A 383 -0.27 20.25 25.08
CA CYS A 383 -0.77 18.94 25.45
C CYS A 383 -1.81 19.00 26.57
N ASN A 384 -2.55 17.91 26.72
CA ASN A 384 -3.32 17.63 27.92
C ASN A 384 -2.75 16.36 28.56
N PRO A 385 -2.58 16.29 29.88
CA PRO A 385 -2.01 15.12 30.53
C PRO A 385 -2.71 13.80 30.20
N TYR A 386 -4.04 13.79 30.09
CA TYR A 386 -4.83 12.58 29.77
C TYR A 386 -5.27 12.50 28.30
N CYS A 387 -4.48 13.02 27.39
CA CYS A 387 -4.78 13.03 25.97
C CYS A 387 -4.11 11.85 25.26
N GLY A 388 -4.87 10.84 24.82
CA GLY A 388 -4.35 9.69 24.10
C GLY A 388 -3.60 10.03 22.79
N PRO A 389 -4.11 10.95 21.93
CA PRO A 389 -3.34 11.45 20.78
C PRO A 389 -2.03 12.14 21.18
N CYS A 390 -1.98 12.83 22.33
CA CYS A 390 -0.76 13.45 22.84
C CYS A 390 0.29 12.37 23.20
N ALA A 391 -0.10 11.30 23.85
CA ALA A 391 0.82 10.19 24.17
C ALA A 391 1.48 9.62 22.90
N LYS A 392 0.70 9.41 21.85
CA LYS A 392 1.23 8.95 20.54
C LYS A 392 2.20 9.95 19.93
N ALA A 393 1.90 11.25 20.01
CA ALA A 393 2.78 12.30 19.52
C ALA A 393 4.10 12.34 20.31
N HIS A 394 4.03 12.18 21.63
CA HIS A 394 5.21 12.14 22.48
C HIS A 394 6.12 10.95 22.16
N HIS A 395 5.59 9.74 22.03
CA HIS A 395 6.41 8.57 21.64
C HIS A 395 7.13 8.76 20.31
N ALA A 396 6.47 9.36 19.31
CA ALA A 396 7.08 9.61 18.00
C ALA A 396 8.18 10.69 18.06
N ILE A 397 7.95 11.77 18.83
CA ILE A 397 8.91 12.86 19.02
C ILE A 397 10.07 12.43 19.93
N GLU A 398 9.81 11.57 20.91
CA GLU A 398 10.83 10.96 21.75
C GLU A 398 11.85 10.17 20.93
N ALA A 399 11.39 9.31 20.02
CA ALA A 399 12.27 8.55 19.13
C ALA A 399 13.13 9.47 18.26
N LEU A 400 12.55 10.58 17.77
CA LEU A 400 13.26 11.59 17.00
C LEU A 400 14.28 12.34 17.90
N TYR A 401 13.90 12.72 19.12
CA TYR A 401 14.78 13.40 20.07
C TYR A 401 15.96 12.52 20.48
N GLU A 402 15.74 11.25 20.77
CA GLU A 402 16.82 10.32 21.12
C GLU A 402 17.87 10.20 20.00
N ARG A 403 17.42 10.24 18.73
CA ARG A 403 18.31 10.17 17.57
C ARG A 403 19.09 11.48 17.33
N TYR A 404 18.48 12.63 17.60
CA TYR A 404 19.02 13.95 17.23
C TYR A 404 19.11 14.94 18.41
N LYS A 405 19.53 14.48 19.58
CA LYS A 405 19.56 15.25 20.86
C LYS A 405 20.11 16.68 20.76
N HIS A 406 21.11 16.91 19.90
CA HIS A 406 21.73 18.22 19.75
C HIS A 406 21.07 19.12 18.70
N LYS A 407 20.18 18.56 17.88
CA LYS A 407 19.54 19.26 16.76
C LYS A 407 18.08 19.60 17.02
N ILE A 408 17.48 19.05 18.08
CA ILE A 408 16.10 19.28 18.46
C ILE A 408 16.00 19.69 19.94
N ALA A 409 15.17 20.69 20.21
CA ALA A 409 14.70 20.97 21.57
C ALA A 409 13.18 20.85 21.61
N VAL A 410 12.66 20.30 22.70
CA VAL A 410 11.22 20.10 22.89
C VAL A 410 10.78 20.82 24.15
N THR A 411 9.74 21.63 24.02
CA THR A 411 9.05 22.30 25.13
C THR A 411 7.61 21.82 25.16
N ILE A 412 7.12 21.44 26.33
CA ILE A 412 5.75 21.00 26.52
C ILE A 412 5.01 22.04 27.34
N ARG A 413 3.80 22.36 26.92
CA ARG A 413 2.89 23.23 27.66
C ARG A 413 1.53 22.56 27.80
N PHE A 414 0.99 22.59 29.02
CA PHE A 414 -0.32 22.01 29.26
C PHE A 414 -1.44 23.00 28.94
N ALA A 415 -2.40 22.55 28.13
CA ALA A 415 -3.67 23.25 27.92
C ALA A 415 -4.64 22.84 29.02
N LEU A 416 -4.74 23.67 30.06
CA LEU A 416 -5.58 23.46 31.23
C LEU A 416 -6.69 24.54 31.29
N ASN A 417 -7.83 24.20 31.89
CA ASN A 417 -8.96 25.08 32.01
C ASN A 417 -9.09 25.71 33.42
N SER A 418 -8.58 25.04 34.43
CA SER A 418 -8.64 25.45 35.84
C SER A 418 -7.29 25.25 36.52
N ALA A 419 -6.98 26.05 37.51
CA ALA A 419 -5.83 25.90 38.39
C ALA A 419 -6.13 25.05 39.63
N ASP A 420 -7.39 24.66 39.84
CA ASP A 420 -7.79 23.85 40.98
C ASP A 420 -7.43 22.38 40.78
N GLU A 421 -6.45 21.91 41.55
CA GLU A 421 -5.97 20.52 41.50
C GLU A 421 -6.98 19.51 42.07
N VAL A 422 -7.85 19.97 42.98
CA VAL A 422 -8.86 19.10 43.59
C VAL A 422 -10.03 18.90 42.66
N ALA A 423 -10.45 19.97 41.96
CA ALA A 423 -11.58 19.91 41.04
C ALA A 423 -11.23 19.34 39.66
N ASP A 424 -9.99 19.47 39.21
CA ASP A 424 -9.57 18.98 37.88
C ASP A 424 -8.39 18.02 37.94
N LYS A 425 -8.64 16.75 37.68
CA LYS A 425 -7.62 15.69 37.62
C LYS A 425 -6.47 15.99 36.63
N ARG A 426 -6.71 16.81 35.59
CA ARG A 426 -5.69 17.20 34.63
C ARG A 426 -4.71 18.17 35.25
N THR A 427 -5.19 19.09 36.06
CA THR A 427 -4.37 20.04 36.80
C THR A 427 -3.57 19.31 37.89
N ALA A 428 -4.17 18.37 38.60
CA ALA A 428 -3.44 17.54 39.57
C ALA A 428 -2.30 16.76 38.89
N ALA A 429 -2.56 16.14 37.75
CA ALA A 429 -1.51 15.43 37.00
C ALA A 429 -0.42 16.39 36.51
N ALA A 430 -0.79 17.53 35.92
CA ALA A 430 0.15 18.53 35.44
C ALA A 430 1.07 19.05 36.57
N SER A 431 0.52 19.29 37.77
CA SER A 431 1.28 19.69 38.93
C SER A 431 2.36 18.67 39.32
N HIS A 432 2.00 17.40 39.39
CA HIS A 432 2.97 16.33 39.68
C HIS A 432 4.03 16.15 38.61
N ILE A 433 3.65 16.26 37.33
CA ILE A 433 4.60 16.19 36.19
C ILE A 433 5.57 17.38 36.27
N LEU A 434 5.08 18.59 36.51
CA LEU A 434 5.92 19.79 36.65
C LEU A 434 6.89 19.66 37.81
N LYS A 435 6.46 19.16 38.99
CA LYS A 435 7.34 18.89 40.15
C LYS A 435 8.47 17.91 39.80
N ALA A 436 8.15 16.82 39.11
CA ALA A 436 9.16 15.85 38.68
C ALA A 436 10.10 16.42 37.60
N ALA A 437 9.57 17.27 36.71
CA ALA A 437 10.31 17.86 35.60
C ALA A 437 11.37 18.90 36.01
N ILE A 438 11.26 19.50 37.19
CA ILE A 438 12.28 20.45 37.70
C ILE A 438 13.68 19.80 37.73
N GLN A 439 13.75 18.51 38.01
CA GLN A 439 15.02 17.78 38.05
C GLN A 439 15.31 17.06 36.74
N LYS A 440 14.29 16.42 36.15
CA LYS A 440 14.44 15.53 34.99
C LYS A 440 13.28 15.68 34.01
N PRO A 441 13.27 16.77 33.22
CA PRO A 441 12.13 17.11 32.37
C PRO A 441 11.82 16.04 31.32
N TYR A 442 12.82 15.43 30.72
CA TYR A 442 12.65 14.39 29.70
C TYR A 442 12.03 13.12 30.27
N GLU A 443 12.58 12.63 31.42
CA GLU A 443 12.10 11.41 32.06
C GLU A 443 10.68 11.59 32.60
N ALA A 444 10.37 12.73 33.21
CA ALA A 444 9.03 13.02 33.73
C ALA A 444 7.96 12.96 32.62
N VAL A 445 8.24 13.51 31.45
CA VAL A 445 7.32 13.47 30.30
C VAL A 445 7.18 12.07 29.74
N LYS A 446 8.29 11.38 29.55
CA LYS A 446 8.35 10.01 29.04
C LYS A 446 7.56 9.05 29.90
N ASP A 447 7.82 9.07 31.21
CA ASP A 447 7.17 8.17 32.17
C ASP A 447 5.68 8.45 32.29
N TRP A 448 5.27 9.73 32.26
CA TRP A 448 3.87 10.09 32.28
C TRP A 448 3.11 9.54 31.08
N TYR A 449 3.57 9.84 29.87
CA TYR A 449 2.86 9.44 28.65
C TYR A 449 2.97 7.96 28.31
N SER A 450 3.83 7.21 29.00
CA SER A 450 3.88 5.76 28.89
C SER A 450 2.66 5.08 29.52
N ASN A 451 2.13 5.62 30.64
CA ASN A 451 1.05 4.97 31.39
C ASN A 451 -0.16 5.88 31.66
N MET A 452 0.02 7.19 31.78
CA MET A 452 -0.99 8.21 32.12
C MET A 452 -1.75 7.86 33.42
N ASP A 453 -1.05 7.26 34.40
CA ASP A 453 -1.57 6.88 35.72
C ASP A 453 -0.87 7.70 36.81
N LEU A 454 -1.68 8.54 37.52
CA LEU A 454 -1.16 9.45 38.52
C LEU A 454 -0.60 8.75 39.75
N GLU A 455 -1.21 7.67 40.20
CA GLU A 455 -0.75 6.95 41.40
C GLU A 455 0.54 6.16 41.13
N GLN A 456 0.64 5.58 39.93
CA GLN A 456 1.87 4.93 39.51
C GLN A 456 3.01 5.96 39.33
N PHE A 457 2.72 7.11 38.73
CA PHE A 457 3.67 8.19 38.50
C PHE A 457 4.22 8.75 39.83
N LYS A 458 3.33 9.00 40.81
CA LYS A 458 3.72 9.43 42.18
C LYS A 458 4.67 8.46 42.85
N LYS A 459 4.42 7.14 42.75
CA LYS A 459 5.27 6.09 43.31
C LYS A 459 6.64 6.06 42.63
N GLN A 460 6.68 6.20 41.32
CA GLN A 460 7.91 6.11 40.51
C GLN A 460 8.83 7.31 40.75
N HIS A 461 8.28 8.52 40.84
CA HIS A 461 9.05 9.74 40.97
C HIS A 461 9.25 10.17 42.42
N GLN A 462 8.73 9.39 43.41
CA GLN A 462 8.84 9.71 44.84
C GLN A 462 8.70 11.23 45.09
N VAL A 463 7.68 11.85 44.50
CA VAL A 463 7.39 13.27 44.69
C VAL A 463 6.91 13.40 46.15
N ASN A 464 7.88 13.33 47.08
CA ASN A 464 7.63 13.56 48.46
C ASN A 464 7.12 14.99 48.62
N ALA A 465 6.05 15.13 49.37
CA ALA A 465 5.54 16.42 49.80
C ALA A 465 6.57 17.25 50.60
N CYS A 466 7.76 16.68 50.84
CA CYS A 466 8.86 17.20 51.69
C CYS A 466 10.17 17.43 50.92
N LEU A 467 10.18 17.48 49.57
CA LEU A 467 11.34 18.11 48.93
C LEU A 467 11.30 19.60 49.28
N PRO A 468 12.41 20.15 49.90
CA PRO A 468 12.47 21.57 50.12
C PRO A 468 12.29 22.22 48.75
N ASP A 469 11.24 23.07 48.65
CA ASP A 469 11.13 24.03 47.57
C ASP A 469 12.54 24.61 47.38
N ARG A 470 13.10 24.49 46.15
CA ARG A 470 14.21 25.36 45.82
C ARG A 470 13.63 26.76 45.95
N GLU A 471 13.83 27.35 47.13
CA GLU A 471 13.45 28.72 47.46
C GLU A 471 12.18 29.21 46.77
N GLY A 472 10.96 28.75 47.22
CA GLY A 472 9.71 29.43 46.95
C GLY A 472 9.16 29.38 45.50
N GLU A 473 9.60 28.45 44.67
CA GLU A 473 8.98 28.29 43.32
C GLU A 473 7.66 27.53 43.44
N ASP A 474 6.59 28.30 43.54
CA ASP A 474 5.22 27.79 43.59
C ASP A 474 4.80 27.20 42.24
N VAL A 475 4.65 25.88 42.14
CA VAL A 475 4.19 25.17 40.96
C VAL A 475 2.82 25.70 40.48
N THR A 476 2.02 26.24 41.39
CA THR A 476 0.74 26.90 41.11
C THR A 476 0.94 28.08 40.13
N LYS A 477 2.04 28.82 40.27
CA LYS A 477 2.41 29.88 39.36
C LYS A 477 2.64 29.36 37.94
N TYR A 478 3.32 28.24 37.79
CA TYR A 478 3.56 27.62 36.46
C TYR A 478 2.25 27.15 35.85
N ILE A 479 1.34 26.56 36.61
CA ILE A 479 0.02 26.15 36.14
C ILE A 479 -0.76 27.36 35.64
N HIS A 480 -0.79 28.48 36.39
CA HIS A 480 -1.41 29.71 35.96
C HIS A 480 -0.81 30.25 34.65
N GLN A 481 0.49 30.21 34.51
CA GLN A 481 1.17 30.61 33.28
C GLN A 481 0.80 29.73 32.09
N HIS A 482 0.72 28.40 32.26
CA HIS A 482 0.26 27.47 31.23
C HIS A 482 -1.17 27.77 30.78
N ILE A 483 -2.09 28.06 31.74
CA ILE A 483 -3.50 28.43 31.45
C ILE A 483 -3.56 29.75 30.67
N GLN A 484 -2.83 30.77 31.13
CA GLN A 484 -2.81 32.08 30.48
C GLN A 484 -2.27 32.00 29.07
N TRP A 485 -1.17 31.24 28.87
CA TRP A 485 -0.60 31.01 27.57
C TRP A 485 -1.58 30.29 26.64
N ALA A 486 -2.19 29.18 27.10
CA ALA A 486 -3.13 28.39 26.29
C ALA A 486 -4.33 29.25 25.84
N LYS A 487 -4.81 30.17 26.68
CA LYS A 487 -5.86 31.13 26.35
C LYS A 487 -5.36 32.17 25.36
N ALA A 488 -4.17 32.76 25.57
CA ALA A 488 -3.62 33.81 24.73
C ALA A 488 -3.32 33.33 23.29
N VAL A 489 -2.96 32.04 23.14
CA VAL A 489 -2.66 31.41 21.83
C VAL A 489 -3.88 30.66 21.27
N GLU A 490 -5.02 30.75 21.94
CA GLU A 490 -6.29 30.13 21.52
C GLU A 490 -6.17 28.64 21.21
N ILE A 491 -5.59 27.86 22.15
CA ILE A 491 -5.47 26.40 21.97
C ILE A 491 -6.88 25.77 22.04
N THR A 492 -7.39 25.32 20.91
CA THR A 492 -8.70 24.66 20.79
C THR A 492 -8.64 23.13 20.81
N ALA A 493 -7.49 22.54 20.48
CA ALA A 493 -7.29 21.09 20.41
C ALA A 493 -5.89 20.69 20.87
N THR A 494 -5.75 19.44 21.32
CA THR A 494 -4.45 18.86 21.71
C THR A 494 -4.25 17.50 21.03
N PRO A 495 -3.05 17.20 20.53
CA PRO A 495 -1.84 18.03 20.57
C PRO A 495 -1.86 19.13 19.50
N THR A 496 -1.45 20.36 19.85
CA THR A 496 -1.11 21.42 18.90
C THR A 496 0.40 21.61 18.92
N VAL A 497 1.03 21.56 17.76
CA VAL A 497 2.49 21.62 17.62
C VAL A 497 2.91 22.93 16.99
N TYR A 498 3.99 23.50 17.50
CA TYR A 498 4.69 24.66 16.95
C TYR A 498 6.12 24.27 16.63
N VAL A 499 6.63 24.76 15.53
CA VAL A 499 8.02 24.56 15.08
C VAL A 499 8.66 25.93 14.90
N ASN A 500 9.77 26.20 15.60
CA ASN A 500 10.46 27.48 15.60
C ASN A 500 9.54 28.69 15.84
N GLY A 501 8.58 28.54 16.76
CA GLY A 501 7.62 29.58 17.10
C GLY A 501 6.42 29.73 16.16
N ARG A 502 6.33 28.96 15.09
CA ARG A 502 5.21 28.97 14.14
C ARG A 502 4.33 27.76 14.33
N LYS A 503 3.02 27.94 14.28
CA LYS A 503 2.08 26.81 14.34
C LYS A 503 2.33 25.88 13.17
N LEU A 504 2.28 24.56 13.43
CA LEU A 504 2.38 23.57 12.36
C LEU A 504 1.27 23.82 11.33
N PRO A 505 1.60 24.04 10.04
CA PRO A 505 0.61 24.31 9.01
C PRO A 505 -0.45 23.21 8.92
N ASP A 506 -1.70 23.57 8.62
CA ASP A 506 -2.81 22.62 8.50
C ASP A 506 -2.60 21.51 7.46
N LEU A 507 -1.65 21.73 6.51
CA LEU A 507 -1.21 20.73 5.55
C LEU A 507 -0.52 19.53 6.22
N TYR A 508 0.02 19.71 7.44
CA TYR A 508 0.77 18.71 8.18
C TYR A 508 0.11 18.38 9.51
N ASN A 509 0.09 17.10 9.83
CA ASN A 509 -0.18 16.67 11.20
C ASN A 509 1.12 16.27 11.91
N TRP A 510 1.06 16.07 13.23
CA TRP A 510 2.24 15.72 14.03
C TRP A 510 2.92 14.42 13.59
N ALA A 511 2.18 13.45 13.05
CA ALA A 511 2.72 12.18 12.57
C ALA A 511 3.49 12.35 11.24
N GLU A 512 3.09 13.33 10.42
CA GLU A 512 3.79 13.69 9.17
C GLU A 512 5.01 14.58 9.44
N LEU A 513 5.04 15.32 10.56
CA LEU A 513 6.16 16.16 10.97
C LEU A 513 7.42 15.32 11.25
N VAL A 514 7.29 14.19 11.94
CA VAL A 514 8.43 13.35 12.33
C VAL A 514 9.27 12.90 11.13
N PRO A 515 8.71 12.32 10.05
CA PRO A 515 9.49 11.98 8.85
C PRO A 515 10.14 13.20 8.18
N VAL A 516 9.48 14.36 8.17
CA VAL A 516 10.03 15.58 7.57
C VAL A 516 11.25 16.07 8.35
N LEU A 517 11.16 16.10 9.68
CA LEU A 517 12.28 16.49 10.53
C LEU A 517 13.42 15.47 10.48
N ASP A 518 13.13 14.18 10.42
CA ASP A 518 14.15 13.15 10.25
C ASP A 518 14.98 13.40 8.98
N TYR A 519 14.32 13.78 7.89
CA TYR A 519 15.01 14.18 6.65
C TYR A 519 15.77 15.50 6.76
N ALA A 520 15.20 16.48 7.43
CA ALA A 520 15.83 17.79 7.57
C ALA A 520 17.08 17.77 8.48
N LEU A 521 17.19 16.76 9.33
CA LEU A 521 18.24 16.61 10.35
C LEU A 521 19.37 15.66 9.93
N LYS A 522 19.14 14.81 8.91
CA LYS A 522 20.19 14.00 8.30
C LYS A 522 21.20 14.87 7.57
#